data_d08a764d0a53af013df487783fc9447a
#
_entry.id   d08a764d0a53af013df487783fc9447a
#
_cell.length_a   1.000
_cell.length_b   1.000
_cell.length_c   1.000
_cell.angle_alpha   90.00
_cell.angle_beta   90.00
_cell.angle_gamma   90.00
#
_symmetry.space_group_name_H-M   'P 1'
#
loop_
_entity.id
_entity.type
_entity.pdbx_description
1 polymer ?
#
loop_
_entity_poly.entity_id
_entity_poly.type
_entity_poly.pdbx_seq_one_letter_code
_entity_poly.pdbx_strand_id
1 'polypeptide(L)'
;MILPASASGDAPRLVCARALRGFADGVVSVVLPAYLTALGFSPLEIGAIATATLLGSAALTLGVGLVAHRLSSRATLLTTTVLMLATGLGFGSATAFWPLLAIAFVGTLNPSVGDVSVFLPIEQSLLASSVAPADRTALYARYNVAGALAAALGALASALPELLASTAQVSEVGAMRMAFLVYAGVALGIAPLYLGLGRVADAAAGRVPRRPLERSRSVVLRLSALFALDSFGGGFVVQSLLALWLFQRFDLSLAAVAQIFFVTSLLGGLSQLVSPRLAKRIGLVRTMVYTHVPANAFLMLAALMPTAPLAISFLFLRMALSSMDVPARQAYVMAVVPPEERAAAASVTNVPRSLGTGLAPLLAGWMLAHSSFGWPLLVGGALKITYDLLLLAQFRHHEPAEEAVGPR
;
A
#
# COMPACT_ATOMS: atom_id res chain seq x y z
N MET A 1 13.63 7.81 16.70
CA MET A 1 12.18 8.09 16.83
C MET A 1 11.74 7.69 18.24
N ILE A 2 11.37 8.65 19.08
CA ILE A 2 11.01 8.39 20.49
C ILE A 2 9.58 7.83 20.52
N LEU A 3 9.40 6.62 21.08
CA LEU A 3 8.07 6.02 21.26
C LEU A 3 7.36 6.67 22.46
N PRO A 4 6.00 6.59 22.55
CA PRO A 4 5.28 7.06 23.73
C PRO A 4 5.79 6.38 25.00
N ALA A 5 5.75 7.10 26.13
CA ALA A 5 6.24 6.58 27.41
C ALA A 5 5.46 5.35 27.90
N SER A 6 4.19 5.21 27.50
CA SER A 6 3.34 4.06 27.82
C SER A 6 3.56 2.83 26.93
N ALA A 7 4.49 2.90 25.95
CA ALA A 7 4.71 1.82 25.01
C ALA A 7 5.38 0.62 25.66
N SER A 8 4.80 -0.58 25.49
CA SER A 8 5.40 -1.84 25.90
C SER A 8 6.63 -2.21 25.06
N GLY A 9 7.42 -3.20 25.52
CA GLY A 9 8.57 -3.72 24.77
C GLY A 9 8.23 -4.32 23.39
N ASP A 10 6.95 -4.57 23.07
CA ASP A 10 6.50 -5.08 21.79
C ASP A 10 6.37 -3.97 20.73
N ALA A 11 6.05 -2.73 21.14
CA ALA A 11 5.89 -1.61 20.22
C ALA A 11 7.15 -1.34 19.35
N PRO A 12 8.38 -1.24 19.89
CA PRO A 12 9.57 -1.03 19.08
C PRO A 12 9.84 -2.20 18.13
N ARG A 13 9.54 -3.46 18.51
CA ARG A 13 9.69 -4.64 17.65
C ARG A 13 8.76 -4.58 16.44
N LEU A 14 7.50 -4.21 16.65
CA LEU A 14 6.50 -4.05 15.58
C LEU A 14 6.85 -2.89 14.64
N VAL A 15 7.32 -1.76 15.18
CA VAL A 15 7.78 -0.62 14.36
C VAL A 15 9.01 -0.99 13.53
N CYS A 16 9.98 -1.73 14.10
CA CYS A 16 11.17 -2.21 13.40
C CYS A 16 10.79 -3.23 12.31
N ALA A 17 9.91 -4.19 12.61
CA ALA A 17 9.40 -5.15 11.62
C ALA A 17 8.72 -4.44 10.44
N ARG A 18 7.91 -3.42 10.72
CA ARG A 18 7.26 -2.58 9.67
C ARG A 18 8.29 -1.86 8.81
N ALA A 19 9.33 -1.29 9.43
CA ALA A 19 10.39 -0.60 8.70
C ALA A 19 11.15 -1.57 7.78
N LEU A 20 11.56 -2.72 8.29
CA LEU A 20 12.25 -3.75 7.49
C LEU A 20 11.41 -4.23 6.31
N ARG A 21 10.10 -4.51 6.52
CA ARG A 21 9.20 -4.88 5.43
C ARG A 21 8.99 -3.73 4.45
N GLY A 22 8.80 -2.51 4.97
CA GLY A 22 8.67 -1.33 4.11
C GLY A 22 9.89 -1.16 3.19
N PHE A 23 11.10 -1.36 3.69
CA PHE A 23 12.32 -1.35 2.90
C PHE A 23 12.28 -2.43 1.80
N ALA A 24 11.96 -3.67 2.15
CA ALA A 24 11.88 -4.78 1.20
C ALA A 24 10.80 -4.56 0.12
N ASP A 25 9.63 -4.08 0.51
CA ASP A 25 8.54 -3.73 -0.41
C ASP A 25 8.96 -2.60 -1.36
N GLY A 26 9.66 -1.58 -0.85
CA GLY A 26 10.20 -0.48 -1.65
C GLY A 26 11.18 -0.95 -2.72
N VAL A 27 12.13 -1.84 -2.36
CA VAL A 27 13.06 -2.44 -3.33
C VAL A 27 12.30 -3.19 -4.42
N VAL A 28 11.41 -4.10 -4.02
CA VAL A 28 10.74 -5.02 -4.94
C VAL A 28 9.76 -4.30 -5.85
N SER A 29 9.06 -3.30 -5.37
CA SER A 29 8.06 -2.58 -6.19
C SER A 29 8.65 -1.91 -7.44
N VAL A 30 9.94 -1.57 -7.42
CA VAL A 30 10.67 -0.97 -8.56
C VAL A 30 11.43 -2.04 -9.36
N VAL A 31 12.08 -2.99 -8.68
CA VAL A 31 12.86 -4.05 -9.36
C VAL A 31 11.95 -5.04 -10.09
N LEU A 32 10.76 -5.35 -9.54
CA LEU A 32 9.88 -6.40 -10.09
C LEU A 32 9.57 -6.20 -11.58
N PRO A 33 9.06 -5.04 -12.05
CA PRO A 33 8.76 -4.86 -13.46
C PRO A 33 10.02 -4.89 -14.34
N ALA A 34 11.15 -4.35 -13.89
CA ALA A 34 12.41 -4.40 -14.61
C ALA A 34 12.91 -5.85 -14.75
N TYR A 35 12.87 -6.63 -13.65
CA TYR A 35 13.24 -8.04 -13.64
C TYR A 35 12.39 -8.89 -14.58
N LEU A 36 11.06 -8.71 -14.53
CA LEU A 36 10.16 -9.47 -15.40
C LEU A 36 10.33 -9.09 -16.88
N THR A 37 10.60 -7.81 -17.18
CA THR A 37 10.94 -7.36 -18.53
C THR A 37 12.26 -7.97 -19.01
N ALA A 38 13.29 -8.01 -18.16
CA ALA A 38 14.58 -8.64 -18.47
C ALA A 38 14.48 -10.16 -18.66
N LEU A 39 13.48 -10.82 -18.07
CA LEU A 39 13.13 -12.23 -18.36
C LEU A 39 12.34 -12.41 -19.66
N GLY A 40 11.98 -11.34 -20.37
CA GLY A 40 11.26 -11.37 -21.64
C GLY A 40 9.74 -11.40 -21.50
N PHE A 41 9.18 -11.12 -20.33
CA PHE A 41 7.72 -11.09 -20.15
C PHE A 41 7.11 -9.83 -20.75
N SER A 42 5.95 -10.03 -21.37
CA SER A 42 5.13 -8.93 -21.90
C SER A 42 4.54 -8.10 -20.77
N PRO A 43 4.15 -6.84 -21.03
CA PRO A 43 3.45 -6.01 -20.04
C PRO A 43 2.16 -6.62 -19.52
N LEU A 44 1.47 -7.43 -20.33
CA LEU A 44 0.27 -8.17 -19.91
C LEU A 44 0.62 -9.22 -18.84
N GLU A 45 1.69 -9.99 -19.04
CA GLU A 45 2.16 -10.99 -18.07
C GLU A 45 2.63 -10.32 -16.77
N ILE A 46 3.30 -9.16 -16.86
CA ILE A 46 3.69 -8.35 -15.70
C ILE A 46 2.45 -7.86 -14.94
N GLY A 47 1.43 -7.38 -15.65
CA GLY A 47 0.15 -7.01 -15.08
C GLY A 47 -0.59 -8.18 -14.42
N ALA A 48 -0.51 -9.38 -15.02
CA ALA A 48 -1.09 -10.61 -14.46
C ALA A 48 -0.39 -11.01 -13.16
N ILE A 49 0.94 -10.94 -13.09
CA ILE A 49 1.71 -11.19 -11.86
C ILE A 49 1.35 -10.17 -10.77
N ALA A 50 1.26 -8.88 -11.11
CA ALA A 50 0.84 -7.84 -10.16
C ALA A 50 -0.58 -8.07 -9.65
N THR A 51 -1.51 -8.46 -10.53
CA THR A 51 -2.89 -8.86 -10.17
C THR A 51 -2.88 -10.07 -9.23
N ALA A 52 -2.14 -11.12 -9.57
CA ALA A 52 -2.04 -12.33 -8.75
C ALA A 52 -1.53 -12.00 -7.33
N THR A 53 -0.52 -11.13 -7.23
CA THR A 53 0.03 -10.68 -5.96
C THR A 53 -0.99 -9.97 -5.09
N LEU A 54 -1.76 -9.03 -5.65
CA LEU A 54 -2.74 -8.25 -4.92
C LEU A 54 -3.97 -9.08 -4.54
N LEU A 55 -4.48 -9.90 -5.44
CA LEU A 55 -5.61 -10.81 -5.16
C LEU A 55 -5.20 -11.90 -4.16
N GLY A 56 -4.00 -12.43 -4.28
CA GLY A 56 -3.44 -13.39 -3.33
C GLY A 56 -3.29 -12.80 -1.93
N SER A 57 -2.74 -11.59 -1.81
CA SER A 57 -2.66 -10.86 -0.54
C SER A 57 -4.04 -10.59 0.07
N ALA A 58 -5.03 -10.24 -0.75
CA ALA A 58 -6.41 -10.06 -0.29
C ALA A 58 -7.01 -11.39 0.21
N ALA A 59 -6.82 -12.48 -0.54
CA ALA A 59 -7.29 -13.82 -0.15
C ALA A 59 -6.63 -14.31 1.15
N LEU A 60 -5.32 -14.12 1.28
CA LEU A 60 -4.58 -14.46 2.52
C LEU A 60 -5.07 -13.63 3.71
N THR A 61 -5.28 -12.33 3.53
CA THR A 61 -5.80 -11.44 4.59
C THR A 61 -7.19 -11.86 5.04
N LEU A 62 -8.07 -12.20 4.11
CA LEU A 62 -9.40 -12.74 4.41
C LEU A 62 -9.32 -14.10 5.10
N GLY A 63 -8.49 -15.01 4.59
CA GLY A 63 -8.26 -16.33 5.18
C GLY A 63 -7.77 -16.25 6.62
N VAL A 64 -6.76 -15.40 6.87
CA VAL A 64 -6.26 -15.13 8.24
C VAL A 64 -7.37 -14.55 9.09
N GLY A 65 -8.16 -13.60 8.59
CA GLY A 65 -9.29 -13.03 9.33
C GLY A 65 -10.32 -14.06 9.77
N LEU A 66 -10.61 -15.07 8.93
CA LEU A 66 -11.56 -16.16 9.22
C LEU A 66 -11.03 -17.13 10.27
N VAL A 67 -9.72 -17.40 10.30
CA VAL A 67 -9.10 -18.35 11.24
C VAL A 67 -8.40 -17.67 12.42
N ALA A 68 -8.42 -16.35 12.50
CA ALA A 68 -7.73 -15.57 13.54
C ALA A 68 -8.14 -15.94 14.96
N HIS A 69 -9.37 -16.47 15.15
CA HIS A 69 -9.85 -16.94 16.45
C HIS A 69 -9.21 -18.27 16.91
N ARG A 70 -8.54 -18.99 15.99
CA ARG A 70 -7.91 -20.30 16.24
C ARG A 70 -6.39 -20.23 16.33
N LEU A 71 -5.79 -19.15 15.80
CA LEU A 71 -4.34 -18.99 15.71
C LEU A 71 -3.88 -17.85 16.61
N SER A 72 -2.73 -18.00 17.28
CA SER A 72 -2.12 -16.86 17.95
C SER A 72 -1.58 -15.86 16.94
N SER A 73 -1.64 -14.58 17.28
CA SER A 73 -1.11 -13.49 16.45
C SER A 73 0.36 -13.71 16.11
N ARG A 74 1.14 -14.20 17.08
CA ARG A 74 2.55 -14.53 16.91
C ARG A 74 2.75 -15.67 15.90
N ALA A 75 2.00 -16.78 16.00
CA ALA A 75 2.09 -17.90 15.06
C ALA A 75 1.73 -17.45 13.65
N THR A 76 0.68 -16.63 13.49
CA THR A 76 0.27 -16.10 12.19
C THR A 76 1.34 -15.20 11.58
N LEU A 77 1.95 -14.29 12.36
CA LEU A 77 3.05 -13.43 11.89
C LEU A 77 4.27 -14.26 11.47
N LEU A 78 4.65 -15.30 12.23
CA LEU A 78 5.75 -16.18 11.88
C LEU A 78 5.47 -17.00 10.62
N THR A 79 4.27 -17.56 10.47
CA THR A 79 3.86 -18.28 9.25
C THR A 79 3.91 -17.35 8.03
N THR A 80 3.43 -16.12 8.15
CA THR A 80 3.49 -15.12 7.08
C THR A 80 4.95 -14.72 6.78
N THR A 81 5.82 -14.70 7.79
CA THR A 81 7.26 -14.43 7.60
C THR A 81 7.95 -15.57 6.86
N VAL A 82 7.62 -16.84 7.17
CA VAL A 82 8.09 -18.00 6.40
C VAL A 82 7.61 -17.92 4.94
N LEU A 83 6.36 -17.51 4.73
CA LEU A 83 5.82 -17.30 3.39
C LEU A 83 6.56 -16.16 2.65
N MET A 84 6.93 -15.09 3.36
CA MET A 84 7.76 -14.00 2.82
C MET A 84 9.14 -14.52 2.38
N LEU A 85 9.79 -15.33 3.21
CA LEU A 85 11.04 -15.98 2.87
C LEU A 85 10.91 -16.85 1.61
N ALA A 86 9.89 -17.73 1.58
CA ALA A 86 9.62 -18.61 0.44
C ALA A 86 9.31 -17.81 -0.85
N THR A 87 8.59 -16.70 -0.73
CA THR A 87 8.30 -15.80 -1.86
C THR A 87 9.57 -15.19 -2.44
N GLY A 88 10.46 -14.66 -1.60
CA GLY A 88 11.73 -14.09 -2.05
C GLY A 88 12.64 -15.12 -2.70
N LEU A 89 12.78 -16.30 -2.11
CA LEU A 89 13.56 -17.41 -2.70
C LEU A 89 12.94 -17.89 -4.02
N GLY A 90 11.61 -17.97 -4.09
CA GLY A 90 10.89 -18.37 -5.30
C GLY A 90 11.11 -17.41 -6.46
N PHE A 91 10.97 -16.09 -6.24
CA PHE A 91 11.27 -15.09 -7.29
C PHE A 91 12.75 -15.02 -7.64
N GLY A 92 13.64 -15.29 -6.69
CA GLY A 92 15.09 -15.37 -6.94
C GLY A 92 15.53 -16.58 -7.76
N SER A 93 14.73 -17.65 -7.81
CA SER A 93 15.08 -18.92 -8.47
C SER A 93 14.26 -19.20 -9.73
N ALA A 94 12.97 -18.91 -9.75
CA ALA A 94 12.08 -19.18 -10.88
C ALA A 94 12.26 -18.14 -12.01
N THR A 95 12.12 -18.62 -13.25
CA THR A 95 12.19 -17.78 -14.46
C THR A 95 11.02 -17.97 -15.40
N ALA A 96 10.20 -19.01 -15.18
CA ALA A 96 9.02 -19.27 -16.00
C ALA A 96 7.77 -18.56 -15.45
N PHE A 97 6.87 -18.16 -16.36
CA PHE A 97 5.67 -17.38 -16.04
C PHE A 97 4.76 -18.07 -15.01
N TRP A 98 4.39 -19.34 -15.24
CA TRP A 98 3.43 -20.03 -14.39
C TRP A 98 3.90 -20.25 -12.95
N PRO A 99 5.14 -20.70 -12.70
CA PRO A 99 5.69 -20.72 -11.34
C PRO A 99 5.71 -19.35 -10.67
N LEU A 100 6.14 -18.28 -11.37
CA LEU A 100 6.16 -16.94 -10.82
C LEU A 100 4.74 -16.43 -10.51
N LEU A 101 3.76 -16.71 -11.37
CA LEU A 101 2.36 -16.36 -11.14
C LEU A 101 1.81 -17.08 -9.90
N ALA A 102 2.11 -18.36 -9.73
CA ALA A 102 1.69 -19.12 -8.55
C ALA A 102 2.34 -18.60 -7.26
N ILE A 103 3.65 -18.31 -7.29
CA ILE A 103 4.39 -17.72 -6.17
C ILE A 103 3.84 -16.32 -5.86
N ALA A 104 3.51 -15.52 -6.86
CA ALA A 104 2.90 -14.21 -6.70
C ALA A 104 1.54 -14.29 -6.00
N PHE A 105 0.70 -15.25 -6.37
CA PHE A 105 -0.64 -15.41 -5.79
C PHE A 105 -0.59 -15.90 -4.35
N VAL A 106 0.26 -16.88 -4.04
CA VAL A 106 0.37 -17.46 -2.67
C VAL A 106 1.23 -16.59 -1.76
N GLY A 107 2.15 -15.82 -2.35
CA GLY A 107 3.19 -15.09 -1.64
C GLY A 107 2.73 -13.79 -0.96
N THR A 108 3.71 -13.09 -0.41
CA THR A 108 3.49 -11.85 0.34
C THR A 108 4.10 -10.62 -0.32
N LEU A 109 4.51 -10.74 -1.59
CA LEU A 109 5.12 -9.65 -2.33
C LEU A 109 4.14 -8.48 -2.47
N ASN A 110 4.62 -7.25 -2.38
CA ASN A 110 3.76 -6.08 -2.48
C ASN A 110 4.21 -5.13 -3.61
N PRO A 111 3.54 -5.18 -4.79
CA PRO A 111 3.91 -4.35 -5.94
C PRO A 111 3.47 -2.89 -5.81
N SER A 112 2.73 -2.53 -4.76
CA SER A 112 2.13 -1.19 -4.61
C SER A 112 2.73 -0.36 -3.48
N VAL A 113 3.58 -0.95 -2.61
CA VAL A 113 4.09 -0.29 -1.37
C VAL A 113 2.97 0.29 -0.49
N GLY A 114 1.75 -0.17 -0.70
CA GLY A 114 0.56 0.31 -0.01
C GLY A 114 0.15 -0.57 1.17
N ASP A 115 -1.07 -0.34 1.65
CA ASP A 115 -1.63 -0.99 2.82
C ASP A 115 -2.17 -2.41 2.58
N VAL A 116 -1.88 -3.01 1.42
CA VAL A 116 -2.33 -4.37 1.08
C VAL A 116 -1.28 -5.37 1.57
N SER A 117 -1.40 -5.80 2.82
CA SER A 117 -0.48 -6.77 3.43
C SER A 117 -1.17 -7.58 4.50
N VAL A 118 -0.93 -8.88 4.51
CA VAL A 118 -1.43 -9.82 5.54
C VAL A 118 -0.92 -9.48 6.93
N PHE A 119 0.27 -8.90 7.04
CA PHE A 119 0.87 -8.49 8.31
C PHE A 119 0.10 -7.34 8.98
N LEU A 120 -0.39 -6.40 8.18
CA LEU A 120 -0.88 -5.11 8.66
C LEU A 120 -2.03 -5.22 9.68
N PRO A 121 -3.11 -5.99 9.44
CA PRO A 121 -4.21 -6.10 10.40
C PRO A 121 -3.77 -6.70 11.74
N ILE A 122 -2.85 -7.66 11.71
CA ILE A 122 -2.35 -8.35 12.90
C ILE A 122 -1.46 -7.40 13.71
N GLU A 123 -0.49 -6.75 13.06
CA GLU A 123 0.39 -5.80 13.71
C GLU A 123 -0.36 -4.60 14.28
N GLN A 124 -1.35 -4.07 13.57
CA GLN A 124 -2.20 -2.98 14.07
C GLN A 124 -2.99 -3.39 15.32
N SER A 125 -3.50 -4.60 15.36
CA SER A 125 -4.17 -5.14 16.56
C SER A 125 -3.21 -5.22 17.75
N LEU A 126 -1.99 -5.70 17.52
CA LEU A 126 -0.95 -5.79 18.54
C LEU A 126 -0.46 -4.40 19.01
N LEU A 127 -0.31 -3.45 18.09
CA LEU A 127 0.04 -2.07 18.42
C LEU A 127 -1.02 -1.42 19.31
N ALA A 128 -2.31 -1.65 19.02
CA ALA A 128 -3.41 -1.13 19.84
C ALA A 128 -3.36 -1.60 21.30
N SER A 129 -2.85 -2.82 21.54
CA SER A 129 -2.71 -3.39 22.88
C SER A 129 -1.36 -3.09 23.54
N SER A 130 -0.39 -2.59 22.77
CA SER A 130 0.97 -2.34 23.25
C SER A 130 1.18 -0.93 23.84
N VAL A 131 0.12 -0.10 23.92
CA VAL A 131 0.20 1.29 24.40
C VAL A 131 -1.13 1.71 25.05
N ALA A 132 -1.08 2.71 25.94
CA ALA A 132 -2.28 3.29 26.53
C ALA A 132 -3.21 3.89 25.45
N PRO A 133 -4.56 3.86 25.64
CA PRO A 133 -5.51 4.36 24.63
C PRO A 133 -5.24 5.78 24.12
N ALA A 134 -4.80 6.69 25.00
CA ALA A 134 -4.47 8.07 24.66
C ALA A 134 -3.28 8.19 23.67
N ASP A 135 -2.36 7.23 23.68
CA ASP A 135 -1.13 7.25 22.88
C ASP A 135 -1.21 6.45 21.59
N ARG A 136 -2.33 5.74 21.34
CA ARG A 136 -2.50 4.87 20.17
C ARG A 136 -2.28 5.61 18.86
N THR A 137 -2.89 6.77 18.70
CA THR A 137 -2.77 7.59 17.48
C THR A 137 -1.30 7.97 17.22
N ALA A 138 -0.57 8.33 18.27
CA ALA A 138 0.83 8.68 18.17
C ALA A 138 1.72 7.48 17.80
N LEU A 139 1.41 6.28 18.30
CA LEU A 139 2.13 5.06 17.95
C LEU A 139 1.86 4.63 16.50
N TYR A 140 0.58 4.67 16.07
CA TYR A 140 0.23 4.37 14.67
C TYR A 140 0.90 5.34 13.69
N ALA A 141 0.95 6.63 14.00
CA ALA A 141 1.64 7.60 13.16
C ALA A 141 3.12 7.25 13.01
N ARG A 142 3.80 6.87 14.10
CA ARG A 142 5.22 6.47 14.06
C ARG A 142 5.44 5.18 13.28
N TYR A 143 4.58 4.21 13.44
CA TYR A 143 4.58 2.95 12.70
C TYR A 143 4.45 3.20 11.19
N ASN A 144 3.50 4.04 10.77
CA ASN A 144 3.29 4.37 9.36
C ASN A 144 4.46 5.18 8.78
N VAL A 145 4.97 6.17 9.51
CA VAL A 145 6.14 6.96 9.10
C VAL A 145 7.38 6.10 8.96
N ALA A 146 7.63 5.19 9.92
CA ALA A 146 8.77 4.28 9.83
C ALA A 146 8.69 3.38 8.58
N GLY A 147 7.51 2.82 8.29
CA GLY A 147 7.28 2.03 7.08
C GLY A 147 7.46 2.84 5.80
N ALA A 148 6.92 4.06 5.73
CA ALA A 148 7.00 4.91 4.55
C ALA A 148 8.44 5.39 4.26
N LEU A 149 9.17 5.83 5.29
CA LEU A 149 10.57 6.23 5.14
C LEU A 149 11.46 5.06 4.72
N ALA A 150 11.26 3.89 5.33
CA ALA A 150 12.00 2.69 4.96
C ALA A 150 11.67 2.24 3.53
N ALA A 151 10.40 2.34 3.09
CA ALA A 151 10.01 2.06 1.72
C ALA A 151 10.65 3.05 0.72
N ALA A 152 10.76 4.32 1.07
CA ALA A 152 11.49 5.30 0.26
C ALA A 152 12.96 4.90 0.10
N LEU A 153 13.63 4.54 1.21
CA LEU A 153 15.02 4.05 1.16
C LEU A 153 15.15 2.74 0.36
N GLY A 154 14.16 1.84 0.46
CA GLY A 154 14.08 0.63 -0.35
C GLY A 154 13.94 0.94 -1.84
N ALA A 155 13.08 1.89 -2.20
CA ALA A 155 12.96 2.34 -3.59
C ALA A 155 14.28 2.90 -4.12
N LEU A 156 15.01 3.68 -3.33
CA LEU A 156 16.34 4.17 -3.70
C LEU A 156 17.35 3.02 -3.85
N ALA A 157 17.32 2.04 -2.93
CA ALA A 157 18.21 0.87 -2.97
C ALA A 157 17.93 -0.04 -4.17
N SER A 158 16.79 0.09 -4.85
CA SER A 158 16.48 -0.62 -6.10
C SER A 158 17.39 -0.24 -7.27
N ALA A 159 18.21 0.82 -7.14
CA ALA A 159 19.27 1.18 -8.08
C ALA A 159 20.52 0.25 -7.97
N LEU A 160 20.72 -0.42 -6.84
CA LEU A 160 21.90 -1.24 -6.58
C LEU A 160 22.12 -2.36 -7.61
N PRO A 161 21.08 -3.09 -8.11
CA PRO A 161 21.28 -4.09 -9.16
C PRO A 161 21.96 -3.52 -10.43
N GLU A 162 21.56 -2.35 -10.90
CA GLU A 162 22.16 -1.69 -12.07
C GLU A 162 23.64 -1.36 -11.81
N LEU A 163 23.94 -0.83 -10.62
CA LEU A 163 25.31 -0.53 -10.22
C LEU A 163 26.17 -1.82 -10.09
N LEU A 164 25.63 -2.90 -9.53
CA LEU A 164 26.32 -4.18 -9.41
C LEU A 164 26.57 -4.80 -10.78
N ALA A 165 25.62 -4.74 -11.70
CA ALA A 165 25.79 -5.24 -13.06
C ALA A 165 26.92 -4.52 -13.79
N SER A 166 27.03 -3.18 -13.61
CA SER A 166 28.06 -2.37 -14.27
C SER A 166 29.47 -2.53 -13.65
N THR A 167 29.57 -2.84 -12.36
CA THR A 167 30.87 -2.86 -11.63
C THR A 167 31.40 -4.26 -11.37
N ALA A 168 30.55 -5.25 -11.10
CA ALA A 168 30.94 -6.59 -10.64
C ALA A 168 30.84 -7.67 -11.73
N GLN A 169 30.62 -7.30 -13.01
CA GLN A 169 30.47 -8.24 -14.14
C GLN A 169 29.38 -9.33 -13.91
N VAL A 170 28.39 -9.03 -13.10
CA VAL A 170 27.23 -9.90 -12.88
C VAL A 170 26.19 -9.60 -13.96
N SER A 171 25.50 -10.62 -14.47
CA SER A 171 24.41 -10.40 -15.42
C SER A 171 23.33 -9.53 -14.80
N GLU A 172 22.68 -8.68 -15.60
CA GLU A 172 21.61 -7.79 -15.15
C GLU A 172 20.50 -8.55 -14.41
N VAL A 173 20.04 -9.65 -14.97
CA VAL A 173 19.05 -10.55 -14.33
C VAL A 173 19.60 -11.11 -13.01
N GLY A 174 20.88 -11.50 -12.96
CA GLY A 174 21.53 -12.00 -11.75
C GLY A 174 21.56 -10.94 -10.64
N ALA A 175 21.89 -9.70 -10.98
CA ALA A 175 21.89 -8.58 -10.04
C ALA A 175 20.47 -8.27 -9.52
N MET A 176 19.45 -8.29 -10.40
CA MET A 176 18.05 -8.09 -9.97
C MET A 176 17.53 -9.23 -9.07
N ARG A 177 17.98 -10.47 -9.28
CA ARG A 177 17.66 -11.60 -8.38
C ARG A 177 18.13 -11.38 -6.96
N MET A 178 19.26 -10.68 -6.77
CA MET A 178 19.75 -10.35 -5.43
C MET A 178 18.74 -9.50 -4.64
N ALA A 179 17.93 -8.65 -5.30
CA ALA A 179 16.88 -7.90 -4.64
C ALA A 179 15.81 -8.80 -4.00
N PHE A 180 15.45 -9.91 -4.65
CA PHE A 180 14.52 -10.89 -4.08
C PHE A 180 15.17 -11.74 -2.98
N LEU A 181 16.48 -12.00 -3.06
CA LEU A 181 17.23 -12.63 -1.96
C LEU A 181 17.35 -11.68 -0.75
N VAL A 182 17.49 -10.37 -0.97
CA VAL A 182 17.42 -9.36 0.10
C VAL A 182 16.02 -9.36 0.74
N TYR A 183 14.95 -9.46 -0.06
CA TYR A 183 13.56 -9.60 0.44
C TYR A 183 13.42 -10.85 1.33
N ALA A 184 14.00 -11.99 0.90
CA ALA A 184 14.04 -13.21 1.70
C ALA A 184 14.88 -13.03 2.98
N GLY A 185 16.03 -12.37 2.89
CA GLY A 185 16.90 -12.06 4.03
C GLY A 185 16.22 -11.15 5.07
N VAL A 186 15.44 -10.18 4.62
CA VAL A 186 14.63 -9.33 5.50
C VAL A 186 13.62 -10.16 6.28
N ALA A 187 13.01 -11.20 5.70
CA ALA A 187 12.13 -12.11 6.43
C ALA A 187 12.88 -12.81 7.58
N LEU A 188 14.12 -13.24 7.38
CA LEU A 188 14.96 -13.81 8.45
C LEU A 188 15.26 -12.77 9.55
N GLY A 189 15.47 -11.50 9.19
CA GLY A 189 15.68 -10.40 10.12
C GLY A 189 14.43 -10.04 10.94
N ILE A 190 13.23 -10.23 10.37
CA ILE A 190 11.95 -9.97 11.04
C ILE A 190 11.56 -11.10 12.00
N ALA A 191 11.89 -12.36 11.68
CA ALA A 191 11.52 -13.53 12.47
C ALA A 191 11.87 -13.39 13.98
N PRO A 192 13.10 -12.99 14.39
CA PRO A 192 13.44 -12.80 15.80
C PRO A 192 12.64 -11.68 16.47
N LEU A 193 12.23 -10.64 15.73
CA LEU A 193 11.37 -9.58 16.27
C LEU A 193 10.00 -10.15 16.68
N TYR A 194 9.39 -10.99 15.86
CA TYR A 194 8.13 -11.63 16.15
C TYR A 194 8.26 -12.77 17.20
N LEU A 195 9.39 -13.48 17.20
CA LEU A 195 9.69 -14.46 18.25
C LEU A 195 9.80 -13.79 19.63
N GLY A 196 10.28 -12.56 19.68
CA GLY A 196 10.40 -11.78 20.90
C GLY A 196 9.11 -11.14 21.41
N LEU A 197 7.98 -11.21 20.70
CA LEU A 197 6.71 -10.63 21.16
C LEU A 197 6.23 -11.34 22.44
N GLY A 198 5.75 -10.55 23.39
CA GLY A 198 5.26 -11.04 24.67
C GLY A 198 3.97 -11.86 24.56
N ARG A 199 3.73 -12.78 25.51
CA ARG A 199 2.49 -13.61 25.54
C ARG A 199 1.21 -12.79 25.72
N VAL A 200 1.29 -11.56 26.22
CA VAL A 200 0.15 -10.64 26.37
C VAL A 200 -0.45 -10.27 25.00
N ALA A 201 0.36 -10.32 23.93
CA ALA A 201 -0.10 -10.12 22.57
C ALA A 201 -1.16 -11.18 22.14
N ASP A 202 -1.11 -12.38 22.67
CA ASP A 202 -2.08 -13.44 22.35
C ASP A 202 -3.42 -13.29 23.09
N ALA A 203 -3.41 -12.67 24.28
CA ALA A 203 -4.61 -12.45 25.08
C ALA A 203 -5.44 -11.23 24.65
N ALA A 204 -4.82 -10.25 24.00
CA ALA A 204 -5.45 -8.99 23.59
C ALA A 204 -6.27 -9.09 22.30
N ALA A 205 -6.30 -10.21 21.62
CA ALA A 205 -7.29 -10.56 20.58
C ALA A 205 -8.72 -10.67 21.18
N GLY A 206 -8.96 -9.94 22.28
CA GLY A 206 -10.20 -9.88 23.03
C GLY A 206 -11.36 -9.46 22.14
N ARG A 207 -12.35 -10.29 22.17
CA ARG A 207 -13.68 -10.24 21.61
C ARG A 207 -14.30 -8.85 21.70
N VAL A 208 -14.01 -7.99 20.74
CA VAL A 208 -14.92 -6.86 20.48
C VAL A 208 -16.22 -7.51 19.99
N PRO A 209 -17.36 -7.30 20.67
CA PRO A 209 -18.64 -7.83 20.21
C PRO A 209 -18.87 -7.30 18.79
N ARG A 210 -18.76 -8.18 17.79
CA ARG A 210 -19.05 -7.82 16.39
C ARG A 210 -20.55 -7.77 16.26
N ARG A 211 -21.13 -6.57 16.33
CA ARG A 211 -22.51 -6.38 15.91
C ARG A 211 -22.56 -6.28 14.39
N PRO A 212 -23.52 -6.94 13.73
CA PRO A 212 -23.75 -6.75 12.30
C PRO A 212 -24.10 -5.28 12.02
N LEU A 213 -23.87 -4.85 10.76
CA LEU A 213 -24.26 -3.51 10.31
C LEU A 213 -25.78 -3.40 10.27
N GLU A 214 -26.36 -2.64 11.18
CA GLU A 214 -27.80 -2.37 11.23
C GLU A 214 -28.09 -0.90 10.92
N ARG A 215 -27.62 0.02 11.77
CA ARG A 215 -27.87 1.45 11.67
C ARG A 215 -27.10 2.13 10.54
N SER A 216 -25.83 1.78 10.36
CA SER A 216 -24.94 2.39 9.36
C SER A 216 -24.90 1.65 8.02
N ARG A 217 -25.67 0.56 7.84
CA ARG A 217 -25.60 -0.33 6.70
C ARG A 217 -25.67 0.42 5.34
N SER A 218 -26.64 1.31 5.17
CA SER A 218 -26.81 2.05 3.90
C SER A 218 -25.61 2.97 3.60
N VAL A 219 -25.13 3.70 4.60
CA VAL A 219 -23.97 4.60 4.49
C VAL A 219 -22.71 3.80 4.20
N VAL A 220 -22.47 2.70 4.94
CA VAL A 220 -21.29 1.86 4.78
C VAL A 220 -21.27 1.18 3.41
N LEU A 221 -22.39 0.69 2.90
CA LEU A 221 -22.44 0.08 1.56
C LEU A 221 -22.17 1.10 0.44
N ARG A 222 -22.69 2.34 0.54
CA ARG A 222 -22.38 3.41 -0.42
C ARG A 222 -20.90 3.79 -0.37
N LEU A 223 -20.34 3.98 0.81
CA LEU A 223 -18.92 4.24 0.99
C LEU A 223 -18.05 3.09 0.46
N SER A 224 -18.47 1.84 0.71
CA SER A 224 -17.78 0.65 0.20
C SER A 224 -17.71 0.61 -1.33
N ALA A 225 -18.82 0.92 -2.01
CA ALA A 225 -18.86 1.00 -3.47
C ALA A 225 -17.97 2.12 -4.02
N LEU A 226 -18.00 3.30 -3.38
CA LEU A 226 -17.15 4.42 -3.76
C LEU A 226 -15.67 4.12 -3.53
N PHE A 227 -15.31 3.55 -2.38
CA PHE A 227 -13.93 3.17 -2.08
C PHE A 227 -13.41 2.02 -2.97
N ALA A 228 -14.30 1.12 -3.41
CA ALA A 228 -13.95 0.11 -4.40
C ALA A 228 -13.62 0.74 -5.76
N LEU A 229 -14.38 1.76 -6.18
CA LEU A 229 -14.12 2.52 -7.42
C LEU A 229 -12.78 3.25 -7.35
N ASP A 230 -12.50 3.95 -6.24
CA ASP A 230 -11.20 4.61 -5.99
C ASP A 230 -10.04 3.62 -6.06
N SER A 231 -10.21 2.48 -5.38
CA SER A 231 -9.18 1.45 -5.30
C SER A 231 -8.97 0.75 -6.65
N PHE A 232 -10.03 0.55 -7.44
CA PHE A 232 -9.93 0.05 -8.81
C PHE A 232 -9.14 1.03 -9.68
N GLY A 233 -9.46 2.34 -9.63
CA GLY A 233 -8.66 3.38 -10.29
C GLY A 233 -7.18 3.39 -9.83
N GLY A 234 -6.94 3.18 -8.53
CA GLY A 234 -5.59 3.08 -7.97
C GLY A 234 -4.79 1.88 -8.47
N GLY A 235 -5.46 0.76 -8.74
CA GLY A 235 -4.84 -0.45 -9.27
C GLY A 235 -4.25 -0.30 -10.67
N PHE A 236 -4.73 0.64 -11.49
CA PHE A 236 -4.13 0.97 -12.79
C PHE A 236 -2.73 1.58 -12.67
N VAL A 237 -2.43 2.20 -11.53
CA VAL A 237 -1.21 2.99 -11.31
C VAL A 237 -0.45 2.53 -10.07
N VAL A 238 -0.52 1.23 -9.75
CA VAL A 238 0.34 0.64 -8.71
C VAL A 238 1.81 0.90 -9.06
N GLN A 239 2.65 1.03 -8.05
CA GLN A 239 4.03 1.50 -8.24
C GLN A 239 4.80 0.69 -9.28
N SER A 240 4.66 -0.63 -9.31
CA SER A 240 5.32 -1.48 -10.30
C SER A 240 4.87 -1.20 -11.75
N LEU A 241 3.59 -0.94 -12.00
CA LEU A 241 3.10 -0.61 -13.35
C LEU A 241 3.43 0.83 -13.74
N LEU A 242 3.48 1.75 -12.79
CA LEU A 242 3.96 3.10 -13.03
C LEU A 242 5.47 3.10 -13.38
N ALA A 243 6.26 2.24 -12.70
CA ALA A 243 7.67 2.01 -13.06
C ALA A 243 7.80 1.43 -14.47
N LEU A 244 7.00 0.41 -14.81
CA LEU A 244 6.97 -0.18 -16.15
C LEU A 244 6.65 0.85 -17.22
N TRP A 245 5.65 1.73 -16.97
CA TRP A 245 5.31 2.81 -17.88
C TRP A 245 6.47 3.81 -18.07
N LEU A 246 7.17 4.18 -17.00
CA LEU A 246 8.34 5.06 -17.08
C LEU A 246 9.48 4.45 -17.91
N PHE A 247 9.75 3.14 -17.75
CA PHE A 247 10.71 2.41 -18.57
C PHE A 247 10.31 2.41 -20.04
N GLN A 248 9.05 2.08 -20.36
CA GLN A 248 8.60 1.94 -21.74
C GLN A 248 8.43 3.28 -22.48
N ARG A 249 7.97 4.31 -21.77
CA ARG A 249 7.63 5.60 -22.38
C ARG A 249 8.84 6.50 -22.59
N PHE A 250 9.77 6.46 -21.63
CA PHE A 250 10.88 7.42 -21.57
C PHE A 250 12.26 6.76 -21.56
N ASP A 251 12.33 5.44 -21.67
CA ASP A 251 13.58 4.65 -21.65
C ASP A 251 14.48 5.01 -20.45
N LEU A 252 13.85 5.19 -19.28
CA LEU A 252 14.57 5.53 -18.06
C LEU A 252 15.29 4.31 -17.50
N SER A 253 16.49 4.52 -16.95
CA SER A 253 17.21 3.47 -16.24
C SER A 253 16.53 3.10 -14.91
N LEU A 254 16.86 1.93 -14.38
CA LEU A 254 16.38 1.48 -13.07
C LEU A 254 16.77 2.47 -11.97
N ALA A 255 18.00 3.02 -12.04
CA ALA A 255 18.49 4.01 -11.10
C ALA A 255 17.68 5.33 -11.15
N ALA A 256 17.32 5.80 -12.36
CA ALA A 256 16.48 6.99 -12.51
C ALA A 256 15.09 6.77 -11.91
N VAL A 257 14.46 5.64 -12.18
CA VAL A 257 13.13 5.29 -11.64
C VAL A 257 13.20 5.10 -10.11
N ALA A 258 14.27 4.52 -9.59
CA ALA A 258 14.50 4.40 -8.15
C ALA A 258 14.51 5.77 -7.44
N GLN A 259 15.20 6.77 -8.01
CA GLN A 259 15.24 8.13 -7.48
C GLN A 259 13.85 8.81 -7.54
N ILE A 260 13.12 8.62 -8.63
CA ILE A 260 11.76 9.15 -8.76
C ILE A 260 10.86 8.59 -7.65
N PHE A 261 10.90 7.27 -7.42
CA PHE A 261 10.06 6.66 -6.38
C PHE A 261 10.53 6.96 -4.96
N PHE A 262 11.82 7.18 -4.74
CA PHE A 262 12.31 7.74 -3.47
C PHE A 262 11.65 9.09 -3.17
N VAL A 263 11.70 10.03 -4.13
CA VAL A 263 11.13 11.37 -3.96
C VAL A 263 9.60 11.31 -3.81
N THR A 264 8.91 10.53 -4.64
CA THR A 264 7.45 10.38 -4.55
C THR A 264 7.01 9.77 -3.23
N SER A 265 7.71 8.76 -2.71
CA SER A 265 7.41 8.15 -1.41
C SER A 265 7.62 9.14 -0.27
N LEU A 266 8.69 9.94 -0.33
CA LEU A 266 8.94 10.99 0.66
C LEU A 266 7.86 12.08 0.64
N LEU A 267 7.51 12.58 -0.56
CA LEU A 267 6.43 13.56 -0.73
C LEU A 267 5.08 13.02 -0.24
N GLY A 268 4.75 11.76 -0.56
CA GLY A 268 3.54 11.10 -0.08
C GLY A 268 3.48 11.00 1.44
N GLY A 269 4.59 10.61 2.07
CA GLY A 269 4.70 10.55 3.53
C GLY A 269 4.53 11.93 4.19
N LEU A 270 5.19 12.95 3.65
CA LEU A 270 5.10 14.33 4.17
C LEU A 270 3.69 14.91 3.97
N SER A 271 3.03 14.63 2.85
CA SER A 271 1.70 15.14 2.55
C SER A 271 0.66 14.64 3.57
N GLN A 272 0.77 13.41 4.06
CA GLN A 272 -0.13 12.89 5.09
C GLN A 272 -0.09 13.69 6.40
N LEU A 273 1.06 14.30 6.74
CA LEU A 273 1.20 15.13 7.95
C LEU A 273 0.42 16.45 7.88
N VAL A 274 0.13 16.92 6.66
CA VAL A 274 -0.65 18.14 6.42
C VAL A 274 -2.16 17.89 6.54
N SER A 275 -2.61 16.67 6.21
CA SER A 275 -4.02 16.27 6.16
C SER A 275 -4.83 16.65 7.40
N PRO A 276 -4.40 16.38 8.65
CA PRO A 276 -5.20 16.73 9.83
C PRO A 276 -5.41 18.24 10.02
N ARG A 277 -4.41 19.07 9.62
CA ARG A 277 -4.53 20.53 9.69
C ARG A 277 -5.52 21.05 8.66
N LEU A 278 -5.51 20.47 7.45
CA LEU A 278 -6.42 20.83 6.38
C LEU A 278 -7.84 20.40 6.74
N ALA A 279 -8.04 19.17 7.23
CA ALA A 279 -9.32 18.63 7.63
C ALA A 279 -10.01 19.47 8.73
N LYS A 280 -9.24 20.02 9.68
CA LYS A 280 -9.75 20.94 10.70
C LYS A 280 -10.26 22.28 10.12
N ARG A 281 -9.76 22.70 8.94
CA ARG A 281 -10.15 24.00 8.32
C ARG A 281 -11.32 23.88 7.36
N ILE A 282 -11.37 22.83 6.55
CA ILE A 282 -12.33 22.69 5.46
C ILE A 282 -13.25 21.46 5.58
N GLY A 283 -13.07 20.64 6.63
CA GLY A 283 -13.80 19.39 6.86
C GLY A 283 -13.19 18.17 6.16
N LEU A 284 -13.57 16.97 6.61
CA LEU A 284 -12.99 15.71 6.14
C LEU A 284 -13.28 15.42 4.66
N VAL A 285 -14.57 15.53 4.25
CA VAL A 285 -14.98 15.23 2.86
C VAL A 285 -14.33 16.19 1.87
N ARG A 286 -14.31 17.48 2.19
CA ARG A 286 -13.68 18.50 1.34
C ARG A 286 -12.17 18.29 1.25
N THR A 287 -11.50 17.90 2.34
CA THR A 287 -10.08 17.57 2.34
C THR A 287 -9.80 16.40 1.38
N MET A 288 -10.58 15.31 1.45
CA MET A 288 -10.44 14.18 0.55
C MET A 288 -10.54 14.63 -0.92
N VAL A 289 -11.61 15.33 -1.28
CA VAL A 289 -11.90 15.67 -2.67
C VAL A 289 -10.96 16.76 -3.22
N TYR A 290 -10.75 17.84 -2.47
CA TYR A 290 -9.98 19.00 -2.99
C TYR A 290 -8.48 18.76 -3.05
N THR A 291 -7.95 17.76 -2.38
CA THR A 291 -6.56 17.33 -2.56
C THR A 291 -6.45 16.24 -3.63
N HIS A 292 -7.44 15.34 -3.71
CA HIS A 292 -7.37 14.17 -4.57
C HIS A 292 -7.72 14.48 -6.04
N VAL A 293 -8.69 15.36 -6.33
CA VAL A 293 -9.02 15.78 -7.70
C VAL A 293 -7.83 16.42 -8.42
N PRO A 294 -7.13 17.44 -7.86
CA PRO A 294 -5.94 17.98 -8.49
C PRO A 294 -4.81 16.95 -8.64
N ALA A 295 -4.63 16.08 -7.63
CA ALA A 295 -3.64 15.01 -7.70
C ALA A 295 -3.89 14.06 -8.88
N ASN A 296 -5.15 13.68 -9.12
CA ASN A 296 -5.50 12.82 -10.24
C ASN A 296 -5.47 13.56 -11.59
N ALA A 297 -5.77 14.86 -11.62
CA ALA A 297 -5.52 15.69 -12.79
C ALA A 297 -4.02 15.75 -13.15
N PHE A 298 -3.13 15.90 -12.16
CA PHE A 298 -1.68 15.82 -12.38
C PHE A 298 -1.24 14.45 -12.86
N LEU A 299 -1.86 13.36 -12.39
CA LEU A 299 -1.62 12.01 -12.90
C LEU A 299 -1.94 11.91 -14.40
N MET A 300 -3.10 12.44 -14.81
CA MET A 300 -3.52 12.44 -16.21
C MET A 300 -2.61 13.34 -17.06
N LEU A 301 -2.23 14.51 -16.54
CA LEU A 301 -1.29 15.40 -17.22
C LEU A 301 0.07 14.75 -17.41
N ALA A 302 0.58 13.98 -16.44
CA ALA A 302 1.84 13.25 -16.59
C ALA A 302 1.81 12.31 -17.81
N ALA A 303 0.69 11.61 -18.06
CA ALA A 303 0.53 10.73 -19.23
C ALA A 303 0.60 11.49 -20.58
N LEU A 304 0.18 12.75 -20.59
CA LEU A 304 0.12 13.59 -21.78
C LEU A 304 1.46 14.28 -22.09
N MET A 305 2.41 14.25 -21.17
CA MET A 305 3.68 14.97 -21.33
C MET A 305 4.59 14.31 -22.37
N PRO A 306 5.23 15.12 -23.24
CA PRO A 306 6.12 14.60 -24.26
C PRO A 306 7.51 14.22 -23.74
N THR A 307 7.91 14.73 -22.57
CA THR A 307 9.26 14.54 -22.02
C THR A 307 9.22 14.02 -20.59
N ALA A 308 10.22 13.21 -20.22
CA ALA A 308 10.35 12.66 -18.87
C ALA A 308 10.37 13.73 -17.76
N PRO A 309 11.13 14.83 -17.84
CA PRO A 309 11.16 15.83 -16.77
C PRO A 309 9.78 16.45 -16.48
N LEU A 310 8.98 16.73 -17.52
CA LEU A 310 7.63 17.26 -17.35
C LEU A 310 6.70 16.21 -16.71
N ALA A 311 6.73 14.97 -17.19
CA ALA A 311 5.93 13.88 -16.62
C ALA A 311 6.29 13.65 -15.13
N ILE A 312 7.58 13.60 -14.80
CA ILE A 312 8.08 13.44 -13.43
C ILE A 312 7.63 14.61 -12.55
N SER A 313 7.70 15.84 -13.05
CA SER A 313 7.23 17.01 -12.30
C SER A 313 5.75 16.89 -11.90
N PHE A 314 4.89 16.45 -12.83
CA PHE A 314 3.48 16.20 -12.53
C PHE A 314 3.28 15.01 -11.56
N LEU A 315 4.10 13.97 -11.62
CA LEU A 315 4.07 12.88 -10.64
C LEU A 315 4.47 13.36 -9.24
N PHE A 316 5.44 14.26 -9.13
CA PHE A 316 5.80 14.87 -7.84
C PHE A 316 4.68 15.76 -7.28
N LEU A 317 4.07 16.61 -8.11
CA LEU A 317 2.91 17.43 -7.73
C LEU A 317 1.73 16.55 -7.29
N ARG A 318 1.47 15.46 -8.03
CA ARG A 318 0.49 14.46 -7.64
C ARG A 318 0.77 13.91 -6.25
N MET A 319 1.99 13.46 -5.98
CA MET A 319 2.32 12.82 -4.70
C MET A 319 2.30 13.78 -3.51
N ALA A 320 2.59 15.05 -3.74
CA ALA A 320 2.46 16.09 -2.71
C ALA A 320 1.00 16.28 -2.23
N LEU A 321 -0.01 15.86 -3.01
CA LEU A 321 -1.43 16.02 -2.68
C LEU A 321 -2.13 14.68 -2.42
N SER A 322 -1.80 13.63 -3.17
CA SER A 322 -2.62 12.42 -3.27
C SER A 322 -2.72 11.60 -1.98
N SER A 323 -1.77 11.72 -1.05
CA SER A 323 -1.78 10.95 0.20
C SER A 323 -2.51 11.65 1.35
N MET A 324 -3.00 12.87 1.15
CA MET A 324 -3.75 13.62 2.17
C MET A 324 -5.16 13.06 2.40
N ASP A 325 -5.73 12.36 1.41
CA ASP A 325 -7.05 11.74 1.51
C ASP A 325 -7.08 10.60 2.53
N VAL A 326 -5.99 9.85 2.69
CA VAL A 326 -5.95 8.62 3.49
C VAL A 326 -6.32 8.83 4.96
N PRO A 327 -5.69 9.77 5.71
CA PRO A 327 -6.08 10.03 7.10
C PRO A 327 -7.50 10.60 7.21
N ALA A 328 -7.90 11.49 6.28
CA ALA A 328 -9.24 12.08 6.27
C ALA A 328 -10.33 11.02 6.04
N ARG A 329 -10.10 10.08 5.12
CA ARG A 329 -11.01 8.97 4.83
C ARG A 329 -11.16 8.03 6.04
N GLN A 330 -10.05 7.66 6.68
CA GLN A 330 -10.09 6.82 7.88
C GLN A 330 -10.87 7.49 9.01
N ALA A 331 -10.62 8.78 9.24
CA ALA A 331 -11.35 9.56 10.24
C ALA A 331 -12.84 9.66 9.91
N TYR A 332 -13.19 9.90 8.65
CA TYR A 332 -14.58 10.01 8.21
C TYR A 332 -15.37 8.70 8.45
N VAL A 333 -14.83 7.56 8.06
CA VAL A 333 -15.49 6.26 8.30
C VAL A 333 -15.72 6.03 9.79
N MET A 334 -14.75 6.38 10.65
CA MET A 334 -14.90 6.23 12.09
C MET A 334 -15.92 7.20 12.71
N ALA A 335 -16.12 8.36 12.08
CA ALA A 335 -17.05 9.39 12.58
C ALA A 335 -18.51 9.14 12.16
N VAL A 336 -18.74 8.51 10.99
CA VAL A 336 -20.12 8.23 10.51
C VAL A 336 -20.67 6.88 10.97
N VAL A 337 -19.84 6.03 11.60
CA VAL A 337 -20.22 4.68 12.05
C VAL A 337 -20.24 4.61 13.57
N PRO A 338 -21.34 4.12 14.19
CA PRO A 338 -21.40 3.88 15.63
C PRO A 338 -20.25 2.98 16.12
N PRO A 339 -19.71 3.21 17.33
CA PRO A 339 -18.57 2.46 17.84
C PRO A 339 -18.71 0.94 17.76
N GLU A 340 -19.93 0.40 17.99
CA GLU A 340 -20.25 -1.01 17.99
C GLU A 340 -20.17 -1.66 16.59
N GLU A 341 -20.38 -0.86 15.53
CA GLU A 341 -20.40 -1.28 14.12
C GLU A 341 -19.09 -1.02 13.40
N ARG A 342 -18.12 -0.28 13.98
CA ARG A 342 -16.86 0.13 13.33
C ARG A 342 -16.05 -1.04 12.77
N ALA A 343 -15.99 -2.15 13.50
CA ALA A 343 -15.25 -3.34 13.06
C ALA A 343 -15.90 -3.99 11.83
N ALA A 344 -17.23 -4.08 11.81
CA ALA A 344 -17.99 -4.59 10.67
C ALA A 344 -17.87 -3.65 9.45
N ALA A 345 -17.96 -2.33 9.67
CA ALA A 345 -17.79 -1.32 8.62
C ALA A 345 -16.40 -1.39 7.99
N ALA A 346 -15.34 -1.51 8.80
CA ALA A 346 -13.97 -1.65 8.31
C ALA A 346 -13.82 -2.90 7.41
N SER A 347 -14.40 -4.03 7.82
CA SER A 347 -14.36 -5.26 7.01
C SER A 347 -15.11 -5.13 5.69
N VAL A 348 -16.34 -4.59 5.73
CA VAL A 348 -17.21 -4.41 4.54
C VAL A 348 -16.62 -3.41 3.56
N THR A 349 -15.89 -2.39 4.02
CA THR A 349 -15.25 -1.43 3.13
C THR A 349 -13.90 -1.90 2.58
N ASN A 350 -13.14 -2.71 3.30
CA ASN A 350 -11.81 -3.14 2.88
C ASN A 350 -11.83 -4.26 1.83
N VAL A 351 -12.76 -5.21 1.90
CA VAL A 351 -12.82 -6.34 0.96
C VAL A 351 -13.04 -5.87 -0.48
N PRO A 352 -14.06 -5.07 -0.81
CA PRO A 352 -14.25 -4.57 -2.17
C PRO A 352 -13.10 -3.68 -2.66
N ARG A 353 -12.46 -2.93 -1.75
CA ARG A 353 -11.25 -2.15 -2.07
C ARG A 353 -10.10 -3.05 -2.52
N SER A 354 -9.82 -4.11 -1.78
CA SER A 354 -8.74 -5.04 -2.12
C SER A 354 -8.99 -5.76 -3.44
N LEU A 355 -10.23 -6.16 -3.69
CA LEU A 355 -10.62 -6.77 -4.97
C LEU A 355 -10.51 -5.76 -6.13
N GLY A 356 -10.97 -4.52 -5.92
CA GLY A 356 -10.85 -3.45 -6.92
C GLY A 356 -9.39 -3.20 -7.29
N THR A 357 -8.53 -2.97 -6.28
CA THR A 357 -7.10 -2.77 -6.53
C THR A 357 -6.47 -3.96 -7.25
N GLY A 358 -6.86 -5.18 -6.89
CA GLY A 358 -6.25 -6.41 -7.42
C GLY A 358 -6.57 -6.70 -8.89
N LEU A 359 -7.73 -6.30 -9.39
CA LEU A 359 -8.16 -6.60 -10.77
C LEU A 359 -7.57 -5.63 -11.81
N ALA A 360 -7.36 -4.39 -11.45
CA ALA A 360 -6.94 -3.33 -12.37
C ALA A 360 -5.55 -3.52 -13.01
N PRO A 361 -4.53 -4.08 -12.34
CA PRO A 361 -3.20 -4.26 -12.93
C PRO A 361 -3.18 -5.12 -14.19
N LEU A 362 -4.06 -6.12 -14.29
CA LEU A 362 -4.18 -6.92 -15.51
C LEU A 362 -4.62 -6.07 -16.71
N LEU A 363 -5.62 -5.21 -16.50
CA LEU A 363 -6.10 -4.28 -17.52
C LEU A 363 -5.04 -3.23 -17.87
N ALA A 364 -4.34 -2.70 -16.87
CA ALA A 364 -3.25 -1.76 -17.07
C ALA A 364 -2.08 -2.39 -17.87
N GLY A 365 -1.72 -3.63 -17.54
CA GLY A 365 -0.72 -4.41 -18.28
C GLY A 365 -1.15 -4.65 -19.74
N TRP A 366 -2.43 -4.96 -19.97
CA TRP A 366 -2.98 -5.07 -21.30
C TRP A 366 -2.88 -3.76 -22.09
N MET A 367 -3.22 -2.62 -21.48
CA MET A 367 -3.07 -1.30 -22.10
C MET A 367 -1.62 -0.98 -22.45
N LEU A 368 -0.67 -1.27 -21.54
CA LEU A 368 0.76 -1.05 -21.76
C LEU A 368 1.36 -1.98 -22.81
N ALA A 369 0.79 -3.18 -23.00
CA ALA A 369 1.19 -4.08 -24.08
C ALA A 369 0.84 -3.54 -25.47
N HIS A 370 -0.20 -2.69 -25.59
CA HIS A 370 -0.65 -2.13 -26.87
C HIS A 370 -0.14 -0.72 -27.11
N SER A 371 0.22 0.03 -26.06
CA SER A 371 0.67 1.41 -26.19
C SER A 371 1.41 1.90 -24.96
N SER A 372 2.56 2.52 -25.16
CA SER A 372 3.34 3.20 -24.10
C SER A 372 2.80 4.62 -23.78
N PHE A 373 1.68 5.04 -24.36
CA PHE A 373 1.14 6.41 -24.20
C PHE A 373 0.71 6.74 -22.76
N GLY A 374 0.43 5.76 -21.91
CA GLY A 374 0.03 6.00 -20.51
C GLY A 374 -1.49 5.95 -20.30
N TRP A 375 -2.21 5.18 -21.11
CA TRP A 375 -3.64 4.92 -20.92
C TRP A 375 -4.03 4.50 -19.50
N PRO A 376 -3.24 3.67 -18.77
CA PRO A 376 -3.56 3.34 -17.38
C PRO A 376 -3.63 4.56 -16.47
N LEU A 377 -2.78 5.58 -16.70
CA LEU A 377 -2.78 6.81 -15.89
C LEU A 377 -4.04 7.65 -16.16
N LEU A 378 -4.46 7.72 -17.42
CA LEU A 378 -5.68 8.44 -17.81
C LEU A 378 -6.94 7.76 -17.25
N VAL A 379 -7.06 6.46 -17.44
CA VAL A 379 -8.22 5.69 -16.94
C VAL A 379 -8.25 5.69 -15.41
N GLY A 380 -7.12 5.42 -14.76
CA GLY A 380 -7.00 5.46 -13.32
C GLY A 380 -7.35 6.84 -12.74
N GLY A 381 -6.81 7.91 -13.33
CA GLY A 381 -7.11 9.29 -12.95
C GLY A 381 -8.58 9.65 -13.13
N ALA A 382 -9.19 9.29 -14.26
CA ALA A 382 -10.61 9.55 -14.54
C ALA A 382 -11.53 8.81 -13.55
N LEU A 383 -11.27 7.53 -13.25
CA LEU A 383 -12.03 6.75 -12.27
C LEU A 383 -11.95 7.37 -10.88
N LYS A 384 -10.77 7.83 -10.47
CA LYS A 384 -10.55 8.46 -9.17
C LYS A 384 -11.23 9.83 -9.08
N ILE A 385 -11.18 10.65 -10.13
CA ILE A 385 -11.94 11.92 -10.17
C ILE A 385 -13.45 11.64 -10.12
N THR A 386 -13.93 10.63 -10.83
CA THR A 386 -15.33 10.22 -10.77
C THR A 386 -15.74 9.82 -9.34
N TYR A 387 -14.89 9.03 -8.65
CA TYR A 387 -15.08 8.71 -7.24
C TYR A 387 -15.20 9.97 -6.38
N ASP A 388 -14.26 10.92 -6.55
CA ASP A 388 -14.22 12.16 -5.75
C ASP A 388 -15.48 13.02 -5.94
N LEU A 389 -15.94 13.17 -7.18
CA LEU A 389 -17.16 13.91 -7.50
C LEU A 389 -18.41 13.24 -6.94
N LEU A 390 -18.50 11.91 -7.03
CA LEU A 390 -19.60 11.13 -6.44
C LEU A 390 -19.59 11.20 -4.90
N LEU A 391 -18.40 11.15 -4.28
CA LEU A 391 -18.23 11.31 -2.85
C LEU A 391 -18.71 12.70 -2.40
N LEU A 392 -18.28 13.75 -3.09
CA LEU A 392 -18.70 15.11 -2.80
C LEU A 392 -20.22 15.28 -2.95
N ALA A 393 -20.80 14.77 -4.05
CA ALA A 393 -22.23 14.88 -4.31
C ALA A 393 -23.08 14.19 -3.23
N GLN A 394 -22.65 13.02 -2.75
CA GLN A 394 -23.43 12.22 -1.80
C GLN A 394 -23.21 12.59 -0.35
N PHE A 395 -22.01 13.06 0.02
CA PHE A 395 -21.61 13.20 1.41
C PHE A 395 -21.25 14.63 1.86
N ARG A 396 -21.30 15.63 0.99
CA ARG A 396 -20.98 17.04 1.34
C ARG A 396 -21.84 17.63 2.49
N HIS A 397 -23.03 17.08 2.71
CA HIS A 397 -23.97 17.55 3.76
C HIS A 397 -24.06 16.57 4.95
N HIS A 398 -23.36 15.45 4.91
CA HIS A 398 -23.26 14.50 6.01
C HIS A 398 -22.07 14.89 6.90
N GLU A 399 -22.23 15.98 7.68
CA GLU A 399 -21.24 16.34 8.69
C GLU A 399 -21.32 15.31 9.83
N PRO A 400 -20.19 14.68 10.20
CA PRO A 400 -20.15 13.83 11.39
C PRO A 400 -20.54 14.64 12.62
N ALA A 401 -21.24 14.02 13.57
CA ALA A 401 -21.70 14.68 14.81
C ALA A 401 -20.55 15.33 15.61
N GLU A 402 -19.31 14.89 15.43
CA GLU A 402 -18.10 15.44 16.05
C GLU A 402 -17.63 16.76 15.39
N GLU A 403 -17.94 17.03 14.11
CA GLU A 403 -17.62 18.29 13.43
C GLU A 403 -18.64 19.39 13.78
N ALA A 404 -19.86 19.02 14.19
CA ALA A 404 -20.91 19.97 14.57
C ALA A 404 -20.68 20.66 15.94
N VAL A 405 -19.72 20.20 16.74
CA VAL A 405 -19.43 20.69 18.10
C VAL A 405 -18.16 21.57 18.18
N GLY A 406 -17.46 21.80 17.05
CA GLY A 406 -16.31 22.73 17.00
C GLY A 406 -16.74 24.20 17.13
N PRO A 407 -15.97 25.07 17.81
CA PRO A 407 -16.31 26.48 17.94
C PRO A 407 -16.31 27.16 16.56
N ARG A 408 -17.41 27.84 16.27
CA ARG A 408 -17.56 28.77 15.13
C ARG A 408 -16.63 29.97 15.27
#